data_a8409d186ea9dab9e3307a9de188a147
#
_entry.id   a8409d186ea9dab9e3307a9de188a147
#
_cell.length_a   1.000
_cell.length_b   1.000
_cell.length_c   1.000
_cell.angle_alpha   90.00
_cell.angle_beta   90.00
_cell.angle_gamma   90.00
#
_symmetry.space_group_name_H-M   'P 1'
#
loop_
_entity.id
_entity.type
_entity.pdbx_description
1 polymer ?
#
loop_
_entity_poly.entity_id
_entity_poly.type
_entity_poly.pdbx_seq_one_letter_code
_entity_poly.pdbx_strand_id
1 'polypeptide(L)'
;EMYKYGNTNHINIIALNKKGLKNLFKIVSFANTTYLYKTPRIPRSVINEYREGILIGSGCYESEVFKQATSKSEEELSNIIRFYDYVEVQPPECYSHLVETGDFANEGEVISNINKIINTTIDAGKLIVATGDVHHLTREDKIYREIIVNQKVPGGGRHPLARGGIKNIPSNHFRTTTEMLEDFSFLDEETRKLIVIDNPNKIADMTEIIEVIIETGGIPFSPKIDKSVETVTDLVFTKASDMYGEPLPYNIEERISTELYGDGVFKAVEAKLKREEPNLSEDEFKKKLFSNLHNTLLKGFDEVKKVIKENLKITDPEITDEDLEKTLKKNLGGVIGGGFDVIYLIAQKLVKHSNDDGYIVGSRGSVGSSFVATMMGITEVNPLPAHYLCRNKYCKYSEFINDDGVPYGKDYPSGYDLKDKTCPTCGQPVGKEGQDMPFA
;
A
#
# COMPACT_ATOMS: atom_id res chain seq x y z
N GLU A 1 31.89 -0.50 4.36
CA GLU A 1 31.86 -0.62 2.88
C GLU A 1 32.04 -2.05 2.36
N MET A 2 32.60 -2.98 3.16
CA MET A 2 32.80 -4.38 2.74
C MET A 2 31.52 -5.07 2.24
N TYR A 3 30.35 -4.73 2.78
CA TYR A 3 29.07 -5.29 2.33
C TYR A 3 28.73 -4.96 0.86
N LYS A 4 29.35 -3.93 0.25
CA LYS A 4 29.13 -3.56 -1.16
C LYS A 4 29.83 -4.49 -2.12
N TYR A 5 30.96 -5.05 -1.73
CA TYR A 5 31.87 -5.77 -2.62
C TYR A 5 31.92 -7.28 -2.37
N GLY A 6 31.35 -7.75 -1.26
CA GLY A 6 31.28 -9.17 -0.92
C GLY A 6 30.24 -9.93 -1.76
N ASN A 7 30.48 -11.23 -1.96
CA ASN A 7 29.46 -12.12 -2.49
C ASN A 7 28.28 -12.19 -1.55
N THR A 8 27.09 -12.20 -2.14
CA THR A 8 25.83 -12.38 -1.39
C THR A 8 25.30 -13.78 -1.58
N ASN A 9 24.74 -14.35 -0.52
CA ASN A 9 24.07 -15.64 -0.54
C ASN A 9 22.64 -15.46 -0.03
N HIS A 10 21.73 -16.30 -0.49
CA HIS A 10 20.37 -16.32 0.04
C HIS A 10 20.35 -16.97 1.42
N ILE A 11 19.48 -16.50 2.27
CA ILE A 11 19.11 -17.11 3.55
C ILE A 11 17.60 -17.00 3.73
N ASN A 12 17.02 -17.92 4.47
CA ASN A 12 15.64 -17.85 4.93
C ASN A 12 15.62 -17.48 6.42
N ILE A 13 14.65 -16.63 6.80
CA ILE A 13 14.47 -16.27 8.22
C ILE A 13 13.02 -16.48 8.59
N ILE A 14 12.76 -17.28 9.62
CA ILE A 14 11.45 -17.56 10.17
C ILE A 14 11.34 -16.88 11.54
N ALA A 15 10.29 -16.09 11.75
CA ALA A 15 9.95 -15.55 13.05
C ALA A 15 9.21 -16.62 13.87
N LEU A 16 9.74 -16.98 15.03
CA LEU A 16 9.15 -17.97 15.93
C LEU A 16 8.04 -17.40 16.81
N ASN A 17 8.17 -16.14 17.19
CA ASN A 17 7.30 -15.46 18.14
C ASN A 17 7.27 -13.94 17.87
N LYS A 18 6.52 -13.20 18.67
CA LYS A 18 6.37 -11.74 18.53
C LYS A 18 7.70 -10.97 18.61
N LYS A 19 8.65 -11.45 19.41
CA LYS A 19 10.01 -10.87 19.49
C LYS A 19 10.78 -11.10 18.19
N GLY A 20 10.70 -12.31 17.65
CA GLY A 20 11.31 -12.68 16.37
C GLY A 20 10.72 -11.87 15.20
N LEU A 21 9.41 -11.68 15.20
CA LEU A 21 8.77 -10.82 14.19
C LEU A 21 9.31 -9.39 14.23
N LYS A 22 9.46 -8.81 15.43
CA LYS A 22 10.05 -7.47 15.58
C LYS A 22 11.51 -7.42 15.09
N ASN A 23 12.29 -8.46 15.40
CA ASN A 23 13.66 -8.56 14.94
C ASN A 23 13.75 -8.76 13.43
N LEU A 24 12.86 -9.56 12.83
CA LEU A 24 12.76 -9.72 11.38
C LEU A 24 12.48 -8.38 10.67
N PHE A 25 11.55 -7.58 11.18
CA PHE A 25 11.29 -6.24 10.62
C PHE A 25 12.53 -5.33 10.67
N LYS A 26 13.31 -5.38 11.77
CA LYS A 26 14.56 -4.63 11.87
C LYS A 26 15.61 -5.09 10.85
N ILE A 27 15.81 -6.41 10.72
CA ILE A 27 16.73 -7.00 9.74
C ILE A 27 16.34 -6.56 8.32
N VAL A 28 15.08 -6.68 7.95
CA VAL A 28 14.56 -6.24 6.62
C VAL A 28 14.75 -4.73 6.44
N SER A 29 14.49 -3.93 7.47
CA SER A 29 14.69 -2.47 7.42
C SER A 29 16.17 -2.12 7.19
N PHE A 30 17.09 -2.72 7.92
CA PHE A 30 18.54 -2.51 7.73
C PHE A 30 18.99 -2.95 6.34
N ALA A 31 18.48 -4.08 5.85
CA ALA A 31 18.83 -4.58 4.52
C ALA A 31 18.39 -3.64 3.41
N ASN A 32 17.24 -2.94 3.59
CA ASN A 32 16.67 -2.01 2.61
C ASN A 32 17.08 -0.55 2.80
N THR A 33 17.82 -0.22 3.85
CA THR A 33 18.32 1.14 4.13
C THR A 33 19.84 1.17 4.25
N THR A 34 20.35 0.84 5.44
CA THR A 34 21.78 0.95 5.77
C THR A 34 22.67 0.09 4.88
N TYR A 35 22.21 -1.12 4.54
CA TYR A 35 23.00 -2.10 3.79
C TYR A 35 22.49 -2.32 2.36
N LEU A 36 21.59 -1.48 1.88
CA LEU A 36 21.12 -1.54 0.48
C LEU A 36 22.26 -1.20 -0.49
N TYR A 37 22.56 -2.14 -1.39
CA TYR A 37 23.46 -1.91 -2.51
C TYR A 37 23.05 -2.76 -3.70
N LYS A 38 22.42 -2.15 -4.70
CA LYS A 38 21.77 -2.80 -5.86
C LYS A 38 20.60 -3.72 -5.46
N THR A 39 20.80 -4.57 -4.46
CA THR A 39 19.81 -5.46 -3.85
C THR A 39 19.91 -5.35 -2.33
N PRO A 40 18.82 -5.62 -1.59
CA PRO A 40 18.88 -5.73 -0.13
C PRO A 40 19.86 -6.80 0.29
N ARG A 41 20.71 -6.50 1.28
CA ARG A 41 21.69 -7.43 1.84
C ARG A 41 21.92 -7.12 3.31
N ILE A 42 22.41 -8.08 4.07
CA ILE A 42 22.60 -7.92 5.50
C ILE A 42 23.88 -8.67 5.95
N PRO A 43 24.76 -8.04 6.75
CA PRO A 43 25.90 -8.73 7.34
C PRO A 43 25.49 -9.73 8.42
N ARG A 44 26.21 -10.85 8.54
CA ARG A 44 25.98 -11.85 9.60
C ARG A 44 26.05 -11.27 11.01
N SER A 45 26.91 -10.29 11.25
CA SER A 45 27.02 -9.62 12.54
C SER A 45 25.71 -8.97 12.96
N VAL A 46 25.01 -8.31 12.02
CA VAL A 46 23.70 -7.69 12.28
C VAL A 46 22.62 -8.75 12.49
N ILE A 47 22.64 -9.85 11.72
CA ILE A 47 21.71 -10.96 11.93
C ILE A 47 21.90 -11.53 13.36
N ASN A 48 23.15 -11.73 13.79
CA ASN A 48 23.45 -12.25 15.14
C ASN A 48 22.98 -11.31 16.25
N GLU A 49 23.03 -10.00 16.05
CA GLU A 49 22.51 -9.00 17.00
C GLU A 49 21.00 -9.15 17.21
N TYR A 50 20.26 -9.52 16.15
CA TYR A 50 18.80 -9.66 16.16
C TYR A 50 18.32 -11.11 16.12
N ARG A 51 19.15 -12.07 16.55
CA ARG A 51 18.89 -13.52 16.43
C ARG A 51 17.78 -14.04 17.34
N GLU A 52 17.47 -13.35 18.41
CA GLU A 52 16.47 -13.79 19.40
C GLU A 52 15.07 -13.93 18.76
N GLY A 53 14.47 -15.12 18.90
CA GLY A 53 13.12 -15.42 18.40
C GLY A 53 13.04 -15.66 16.90
N ILE A 54 14.15 -15.84 16.19
CA ILE A 54 14.18 -16.20 14.77
C ILE A 54 14.93 -17.52 14.55
N LEU A 55 14.56 -18.24 13.48
CA LEU A 55 15.34 -19.31 12.91
C LEU A 55 15.95 -18.87 11.58
N ILE A 56 17.20 -19.24 11.36
CA ILE A 56 17.94 -18.94 10.13
C ILE A 56 18.13 -20.25 9.36
N GLY A 57 17.52 -20.31 8.17
CA GLY A 57 17.67 -21.39 7.21
C GLY A 57 18.70 -21.07 6.14
N SER A 58 19.31 -22.10 5.56
CA SER A 58 20.32 -21.90 4.51
C SER A 58 19.75 -21.37 3.20
N GLY A 59 18.51 -21.70 2.88
CA GLY A 59 17.88 -21.34 1.60
C GLY A 59 18.19 -22.30 0.46
N CYS A 60 17.95 -21.85 -0.80
CA CYS A 60 18.03 -22.65 -2.02
C CYS A 60 19.47 -22.81 -2.57
N TYR A 61 19.61 -23.13 -3.85
CA TYR A 61 20.92 -23.27 -4.55
C TYR A 61 21.79 -22.00 -4.50
N GLU A 62 21.18 -20.84 -4.31
CA GLU A 62 21.90 -19.58 -4.11
C GLU A 62 22.48 -19.42 -2.69
N SER A 63 22.28 -20.40 -1.81
CA SER A 63 22.80 -20.39 -0.45
C SER A 63 24.31 -20.62 -0.39
N GLU A 64 24.92 -20.16 0.67
CA GLU A 64 26.33 -20.43 0.94
C GLU A 64 26.59 -21.92 1.14
N VAL A 65 25.71 -22.63 1.86
CA VAL A 65 25.85 -24.05 2.13
C VAL A 65 25.89 -24.84 0.83
N PHE A 66 24.95 -24.61 -0.09
CA PHE A 66 24.91 -25.33 -1.35
C PHE A 66 26.15 -25.05 -2.23
N LYS A 67 26.51 -23.78 -2.38
CA LYS A 67 27.66 -23.35 -3.20
C LYS A 67 28.99 -23.87 -2.65
N GLN A 68 29.17 -23.88 -1.34
CA GLN A 68 30.43 -24.31 -0.74
C GLN A 68 30.55 -25.84 -0.61
N ALA A 69 29.43 -26.57 -0.61
CA ALA A 69 29.45 -28.02 -0.53
C ALA A 69 30.20 -28.67 -1.70
N THR A 70 30.23 -28.05 -2.88
CA THR A 70 30.96 -28.54 -4.05
C THR A 70 32.49 -28.53 -3.90
N SER A 71 33.03 -27.59 -3.12
CA SER A 71 34.48 -27.33 -3.08
C SER A 71 35.12 -27.50 -1.70
N LYS A 72 34.32 -27.47 -0.64
CA LYS A 72 34.83 -27.57 0.76
C LYS A 72 34.86 -28.99 1.26
N SER A 73 35.78 -29.26 2.19
CA SER A 73 35.75 -30.50 2.96
C SER A 73 34.52 -30.57 3.89
N GLU A 74 34.16 -31.73 4.41
CA GLU A 74 33.04 -31.89 5.35
C GLU A 74 33.23 -31.07 6.63
N GLU A 75 34.47 -30.99 7.13
CA GLU A 75 34.81 -30.17 8.31
C GLU A 75 34.58 -28.67 8.03
N GLU A 76 35.07 -28.17 6.90
CA GLU A 76 34.85 -26.76 6.52
C GLU A 76 33.37 -26.47 6.29
N LEU A 77 32.64 -27.39 5.67
CA LEU A 77 31.20 -27.27 5.43
C LEU A 77 30.43 -27.29 6.77
N SER A 78 30.80 -28.16 7.69
CA SER A 78 30.23 -28.19 9.04
C SER A 78 30.40 -26.87 9.77
N ASN A 79 31.57 -26.23 9.64
CA ASN A 79 31.80 -24.91 10.22
C ASN A 79 30.87 -23.81 9.63
N ILE A 80 30.57 -23.87 8.34
CA ILE A 80 29.62 -22.99 7.70
C ILE A 80 28.20 -23.27 8.20
N ILE A 81 27.81 -24.54 8.27
CA ILE A 81 26.47 -25.01 8.67
C ILE A 81 26.17 -24.56 10.13
N ARG A 82 27.14 -24.47 11.02
CA ARG A 82 26.94 -24.04 12.41
C ARG A 82 26.29 -22.65 12.56
N PHE A 83 26.43 -21.79 11.57
CA PHE A 83 25.75 -20.47 11.57
C PHE A 83 24.23 -20.59 11.47
N TYR A 84 23.73 -21.60 10.76
CA TYR A 84 22.31 -21.81 10.50
C TYR A 84 21.65 -22.62 11.62
N ASP A 85 20.35 -22.41 11.79
CA ASP A 85 19.53 -23.20 12.72
C ASP A 85 19.01 -24.46 12.02
N TYR A 86 18.74 -24.34 10.72
CA TYR A 86 18.40 -25.46 9.86
C TYR A 86 18.99 -25.28 8.46
N VAL A 87 19.13 -26.38 7.75
CA VAL A 87 19.64 -26.42 6.37
C VAL A 87 18.55 -26.97 5.45
N GLU A 88 18.49 -26.45 4.24
CA GLU A 88 17.52 -26.83 3.23
C GLU A 88 18.20 -27.57 2.08
N VAL A 89 17.54 -28.61 1.57
CA VAL A 89 17.82 -29.23 0.28
C VAL A 89 16.55 -29.33 -0.52
N GLN A 90 16.67 -29.25 -1.85
CA GLN A 90 15.54 -29.34 -2.77
C GLN A 90 15.62 -30.64 -3.57
N PRO A 91 14.52 -31.09 -4.19
CA PRO A 91 14.53 -32.19 -5.16
C PRO A 91 15.59 -31.99 -6.25
N PRO A 92 16.27 -33.04 -6.72
CA PRO A 92 17.31 -32.94 -7.75
C PRO A 92 16.86 -32.18 -9.01
N GLU A 93 15.60 -32.31 -9.42
CA GLU A 93 15.01 -31.59 -10.56
C GLU A 93 15.09 -30.07 -10.41
N CYS A 94 15.04 -29.53 -9.18
CA CYS A 94 15.16 -28.09 -8.92
C CYS A 94 16.54 -27.53 -9.29
N TYR A 95 17.54 -28.38 -9.42
CA TYR A 95 18.90 -28.02 -9.78
C TYR A 95 19.27 -28.37 -11.23
N SER A 96 18.32 -28.81 -12.05
CA SER A 96 18.56 -29.24 -13.44
C SER A 96 19.26 -28.19 -14.29
N HIS A 97 19.01 -26.92 -14.04
CA HIS A 97 19.68 -25.80 -14.73
C HIS A 97 21.18 -25.72 -14.45
N LEU A 98 21.65 -26.21 -13.31
CA LEU A 98 23.08 -26.24 -12.95
C LEU A 98 23.84 -27.34 -13.74
N VAL A 99 23.16 -28.39 -14.17
CA VAL A 99 23.71 -29.36 -15.10
C VAL A 99 23.77 -28.78 -16.52
N GLU A 100 22.74 -28.05 -16.94
CA GLU A 100 22.71 -27.38 -18.24
C GLU A 100 23.80 -26.30 -18.37
N THR A 101 24.09 -25.55 -17.30
CA THR A 101 25.17 -24.55 -17.29
C THR A 101 26.57 -25.13 -17.12
N GLY A 102 26.68 -26.40 -16.75
CA GLY A 102 27.95 -27.11 -16.59
C GLY A 102 28.56 -26.92 -15.19
N ASP A 103 27.80 -26.41 -14.23
CA ASP A 103 28.24 -26.34 -12.82
C ASP A 103 28.34 -27.74 -12.19
N PHE A 104 27.52 -28.70 -12.71
CA PHE A 104 27.58 -30.14 -12.41
C PHE A 104 27.63 -30.89 -13.73
N ALA A 105 28.41 -31.99 -13.80
CA ALA A 105 28.52 -32.79 -15.01
C ALA A 105 27.22 -33.56 -15.34
N ASN A 106 26.47 -33.94 -14.31
CA ASN A 106 25.23 -34.73 -14.44
C ASN A 106 24.41 -34.66 -13.11
N GLU A 107 23.19 -35.21 -13.15
CA GLU A 107 22.31 -35.31 -11.99
C GLU A 107 22.91 -36.12 -10.83
N GLY A 108 23.72 -37.16 -11.11
CA GLY A 108 24.39 -37.95 -10.08
C GLY A 108 25.34 -37.13 -9.22
N GLU A 109 26.03 -36.11 -9.79
CA GLU A 109 26.85 -35.18 -9.04
C GLU A 109 25.99 -34.24 -8.18
N VAL A 110 24.84 -33.80 -8.67
CA VAL A 110 23.88 -33.02 -7.88
C VAL A 110 23.41 -33.83 -6.67
N ILE A 111 23.01 -35.07 -6.88
CA ILE A 111 22.60 -36.02 -5.81
C ILE A 111 23.75 -36.23 -4.80
N SER A 112 24.98 -36.40 -5.27
CA SER A 112 26.15 -36.51 -4.39
C SER A 112 26.36 -35.28 -3.53
N ASN A 113 26.19 -34.09 -4.11
CA ASN A 113 26.27 -32.82 -3.37
C ASN A 113 25.16 -32.68 -2.30
N ILE A 114 23.93 -33.07 -2.67
CA ILE A 114 22.78 -33.11 -1.74
C ILE A 114 23.08 -34.08 -0.58
N ASN A 115 23.54 -35.29 -0.85
CA ASN A 115 23.90 -36.28 0.18
C ASN A 115 24.97 -35.76 1.12
N LYS A 116 26.01 -35.11 0.58
CA LYS A 116 27.06 -34.49 1.39
C LYS A 116 26.47 -33.42 2.33
N ILE A 117 25.59 -32.56 1.85
CA ILE A 117 24.93 -31.53 2.69
C ILE A 117 24.10 -32.19 3.79
N ILE A 118 23.30 -33.23 3.45
CA ILE A 118 22.46 -33.93 4.41
C ILE A 118 23.31 -34.54 5.50
N ASN A 119 24.31 -35.33 5.16
CA ASN A 119 25.15 -36.05 6.10
C ASN A 119 25.95 -35.08 7.02
N THR A 120 26.59 -34.06 6.42
CA THR A 120 27.33 -33.05 7.19
C THR A 120 26.43 -32.27 8.14
N THR A 121 25.15 -32.03 7.72
CA THR A 121 24.18 -31.31 8.57
C THR A 121 23.74 -32.16 9.76
N ILE A 122 23.48 -33.46 9.55
CA ILE A 122 23.13 -34.41 10.60
C ILE A 122 24.32 -34.55 11.59
N ASP A 123 25.53 -34.73 11.07
CA ASP A 123 26.76 -34.83 11.90
C ASP A 123 27.03 -33.55 12.69
N ALA A 124 26.69 -32.40 12.18
CA ALA A 124 26.78 -31.12 12.88
C ALA A 124 25.67 -30.92 13.94
N GLY A 125 24.73 -31.86 14.08
CA GLY A 125 23.58 -31.80 14.99
C GLY A 125 22.58 -30.73 14.64
N LYS A 126 22.47 -30.36 13.36
CA LYS A 126 21.52 -29.36 12.87
C LYS A 126 20.31 -29.99 12.18
N LEU A 127 19.18 -29.27 12.13
CA LEU A 127 18.02 -29.72 11.40
C LEU A 127 18.29 -29.63 9.89
N ILE A 128 17.95 -30.67 9.16
CA ILE A 128 17.96 -30.73 7.72
C ILE A 128 16.53 -30.95 7.23
N VAL A 129 16.06 -30.16 6.26
CA VAL A 129 14.71 -30.22 5.72
C VAL A 129 14.72 -30.25 4.20
N ALA A 130 13.79 -30.98 3.62
CA ALA A 130 13.49 -30.95 2.20
C ALA A 130 12.45 -29.85 1.92
N THR A 131 12.78 -28.91 1.02
CA THR A 131 11.89 -27.81 0.59
C THR A 131 11.70 -27.84 -0.93
N GLY A 132 10.56 -27.33 -1.41
CA GLY A 132 10.21 -27.39 -2.83
C GLY A 132 10.75 -26.24 -3.69
N ASP A 133 11.26 -25.17 -3.10
CA ASP A 133 11.59 -23.92 -3.82
C ASP A 133 10.50 -23.52 -4.81
N VAL A 134 9.24 -23.51 -4.32
CA VAL A 134 8.03 -23.43 -5.15
C VAL A 134 7.89 -22.09 -5.86
N HIS A 135 7.71 -22.16 -7.19
CA HIS A 135 7.51 -20.99 -8.05
C HIS A 135 6.26 -21.09 -8.95
N HIS A 136 5.62 -22.23 -9.00
CA HIS A 136 4.35 -22.47 -9.72
C HIS A 136 3.56 -23.61 -9.06
N LEU A 137 2.25 -23.67 -9.32
CA LEU A 137 1.37 -24.57 -8.60
C LEU A 137 1.49 -26.03 -9.09
N THR A 138 1.27 -26.25 -10.36
CA THR A 138 1.32 -27.60 -10.95
C THR A 138 2.56 -27.78 -11.81
N ARG A 139 2.91 -29.02 -12.15
CA ARG A 139 4.04 -29.35 -13.06
C ARG A 139 3.83 -28.72 -14.44
N GLU A 140 2.60 -28.69 -14.93
CA GLU A 140 2.20 -28.10 -16.20
C GLU A 140 2.36 -26.59 -16.25
N ASP A 141 2.19 -25.90 -15.13
CA ASP A 141 2.35 -24.44 -15.02
C ASP A 141 3.79 -23.96 -15.26
N LYS A 142 4.74 -24.87 -15.35
CA LYS A 142 6.13 -24.58 -15.72
C LYS A 142 6.20 -23.74 -17.01
N ILE A 143 5.30 -23.97 -17.97
CA ILE A 143 5.26 -23.22 -19.23
C ILE A 143 5.01 -21.73 -19.01
N TYR A 144 4.14 -21.37 -18.06
CA TYR A 144 3.88 -19.96 -17.72
C TYR A 144 5.10 -19.30 -17.07
N ARG A 145 5.80 -20.05 -16.21
CA ARG A 145 7.06 -19.58 -15.63
C ARG A 145 8.13 -19.37 -16.69
N GLU A 146 8.24 -20.25 -17.69
CA GLU A 146 9.16 -20.09 -18.82
C GLU A 146 8.90 -18.81 -19.60
N ILE A 147 7.63 -18.49 -19.86
CA ILE A 147 7.24 -17.23 -20.52
C ILE A 147 7.67 -16.04 -19.67
N ILE A 148 7.36 -16.03 -18.38
CA ILE A 148 7.69 -14.91 -17.46
C ILE A 148 9.20 -14.73 -17.34
N VAL A 149 9.97 -15.82 -17.17
CA VAL A 149 11.43 -15.79 -17.06
C VAL A 149 12.08 -15.17 -18.31
N ASN A 150 11.53 -15.46 -19.50
CA ASN A 150 12.07 -14.98 -20.77
C ASN A 150 11.61 -13.56 -21.13
N GLN A 151 10.67 -12.97 -20.40
CA GLN A 151 10.26 -11.58 -20.63
C GLN A 151 11.36 -10.59 -20.24
N LYS A 152 11.39 -9.46 -20.95
CA LYS A 152 12.21 -8.31 -20.54
C LYS A 152 11.57 -7.67 -19.31
N VAL A 153 12.34 -7.50 -18.25
CA VAL A 153 11.87 -6.74 -17.09
C VAL A 153 11.92 -5.23 -17.39
N PRO A 154 11.08 -4.42 -16.74
CA PRO A 154 11.19 -2.97 -16.81
C PRO A 154 12.62 -2.51 -16.50
N GLY A 155 13.17 -1.61 -17.32
CA GLY A 155 14.57 -1.20 -17.22
C GLY A 155 15.56 -2.03 -18.08
N GLY A 156 15.07 -2.98 -18.89
CA GLY A 156 15.88 -3.71 -19.89
C GLY A 156 16.68 -4.90 -19.39
N GLY A 157 16.45 -5.32 -18.13
CA GLY A 157 17.05 -6.53 -17.57
C GLY A 157 16.34 -7.82 -18.02
N ARG A 158 16.95 -8.97 -17.73
CA ARG A 158 16.36 -10.30 -17.85
C ARG A 158 16.50 -11.06 -16.54
N HIS A 159 15.59 -11.97 -16.31
CA HIS A 159 15.67 -12.89 -15.17
C HIS A 159 17.01 -13.65 -15.18
N PRO A 160 17.63 -13.95 -14.00
CA PRO A 160 18.92 -14.66 -13.95
C PRO A 160 18.96 -15.96 -14.75
N LEU A 161 17.92 -16.78 -14.70
CA LEU A 161 17.80 -18.01 -15.49
C LEU A 161 17.85 -17.73 -17.00
N ALA A 162 17.20 -16.69 -17.50
CA ALA A 162 17.25 -16.32 -18.92
C ALA A 162 18.59 -15.72 -19.34
N ARG A 163 19.34 -15.08 -18.41
CA ARG A 163 20.69 -14.59 -18.70
C ARG A 163 21.71 -15.71 -18.87
N GLY A 164 21.55 -16.79 -18.12
CA GLY A 164 22.43 -17.96 -18.19
C GLY A 164 22.29 -18.79 -19.48
N GLY A 165 21.38 -18.41 -20.38
CA GLY A 165 21.14 -19.16 -21.61
C GLY A 165 20.44 -20.51 -21.40
N ILE A 166 19.84 -20.70 -20.25
CA ILE A 166 19.12 -21.90 -19.84
C ILE A 166 17.91 -22.08 -20.77
N LYS A 167 17.83 -23.22 -21.43
CA LYS A 167 16.75 -23.56 -22.38
C LYS A 167 15.57 -24.22 -21.66
N ASN A 168 15.87 -24.97 -20.60
CA ASN A 168 14.87 -25.71 -19.85
C ASN A 168 14.96 -25.32 -18.38
N ILE A 169 14.10 -24.41 -17.93
CA ILE A 169 14.07 -24.00 -16.52
C ILE A 169 13.68 -25.17 -15.61
N PRO A 170 14.16 -25.21 -14.36
CA PRO A 170 13.80 -26.27 -13.42
C PRO A 170 12.31 -26.28 -13.11
N SER A 171 11.76 -27.47 -12.83
CA SER A 171 10.37 -27.60 -12.37
C SER A 171 10.30 -27.40 -10.85
N ASN A 172 9.96 -26.19 -10.45
CA ASN A 172 9.76 -25.78 -9.06
C ASN A 172 8.25 -25.73 -8.73
N HIS A 173 7.51 -26.80 -9.03
CA HIS A 173 6.08 -26.89 -8.72
C HIS A 173 5.83 -27.19 -7.25
N PHE A 174 4.62 -26.93 -6.79
CA PHE A 174 4.18 -27.32 -5.45
C PHE A 174 4.01 -28.85 -5.39
N ARG A 175 4.82 -29.50 -4.57
CA ARG A 175 4.83 -30.95 -4.38
C ARG A 175 4.02 -31.33 -3.16
N THR A 176 3.25 -32.39 -3.30
CA THR A 176 2.64 -33.07 -2.15
C THR A 176 3.72 -33.81 -1.34
N THR A 177 3.38 -34.23 -0.13
CA THR A 177 4.29 -35.03 0.70
C THR A 177 4.73 -36.33 -0.01
N THR A 178 3.80 -36.97 -0.74
CA THR A 178 4.10 -38.20 -1.51
C THR A 178 5.11 -37.91 -2.60
N GLU A 179 4.90 -36.87 -3.40
CA GLU A 179 5.84 -36.47 -4.45
C GLU A 179 7.22 -36.09 -3.90
N MET A 180 7.25 -35.36 -2.76
CA MET A 180 8.53 -35.07 -2.07
C MET A 180 9.25 -36.35 -1.63
N LEU A 181 8.54 -37.32 -1.08
CA LEU A 181 9.13 -38.60 -0.68
C LEU A 181 9.65 -39.39 -1.92
N GLU A 182 8.97 -39.31 -3.04
CA GLU A 182 9.38 -39.93 -4.33
C GLU A 182 10.63 -39.22 -4.89
N ASP A 183 10.67 -37.90 -4.90
CA ASP A 183 11.81 -37.12 -5.40
C ASP A 183 13.11 -37.37 -4.62
N PHE A 184 13.00 -37.76 -3.35
CA PHE A 184 14.13 -38.14 -2.49
C PHE A 184 14.32 -39.68 -2.36
N SER A 185 13.80 -40.45 -3.30
CA SER A 185 13.89 -41.95 -3.30
C SER A 185 15.31 -42.51 -3.37
N PHE A 186 16.32 -41.68 -3.69
CA PHE A 186 17.74 -42.04 -3.65
C PHE A 186 18.30 -42.13 -2.22
N LEU A 187 17.56 -41.69 -1.20
CA LEU A 187 17.88 -41.83 0.21
C LEU A 187 17.23 -43.07 0.82
N ASP A 188 17.78 -43.56 1.93
CA ASP A 188 17.11 -44.55 2.76
C ASP A 188 15.79 -43.99 3.35
N GLU A 189 14.90 -44.90 3.75
CA GLU A 189 13.54 -44.55 4.21
C GLU A 189 13.56 -43.64 5.47
N GLU A 190 14.48 -43.92 6.40
CA GLU A 190 14.59 -43.19 7.66
C GLU A 190 15.04 -41.73 7.41
N THR A 191 16.10 -41.54 6.66
CA THR A 191 16.61 -40.19 6.28
C THR A 191 15.59 -39.42 5.46
N ARG A 192 14.94 -40.07 4.52
CA ARG A 192 13.91 -39.47 3.66
C ARG A 192 12.72 -38.97 4.49
N LYS A 193 12.21 -39.81 5.42
CA LYS A 193 11.14 -39.41 6.33
C LYS A 193 11.58 -38.28 7.25
N LEU A 194 12.79 -38.33 7.77
CA LEU A 194 13.36 -37.30 8.64
C LEU A 194 13.32 -35.92 7.99
N ILE A 195 13.80 -35.80 6.75
CA ILE A 195 13.94 -34.50 6.07
C ILE A 195 12.64 -33.98 5.46
N VAL A 196 11.72 -34.87 5.04
CA VAL A 196 10.48 -34.48 4.37
C VAL A 196 9.33 -34.28 5.35
N ILE A 197 9.30 -35.02 6.46
CA ILE A 197 8.17 -35.03 7.39
C ILE A 197 8.58 -34.55 8.77
N ASP A 198 9.52 -35.24 9.42
CA ASP A 198 9.73 -35.07 10.84
C ASP A 198 10.36 -33.70 11.20
N ASN A 199 11.39 -33.29 10.48
CA ASN A 199 12.07 -32.02 10.73
C ASN A 199 11.25 -30.79 10.29
N PRO A 200 10.54 -30.77 9.15
CA PRO A 200 9.60 -29.70 8.84
C PRO A 200 8.53 -29.51 9.91
N ASN A 201 7.95 -30.60 10.43
CA ASN A 201 7.00 -30.52 11.54
C ASN A 201 7.64 -29.96 12.81
N LYS A 202 8.87 -30.38 13.16
CA LYS A 202 9.59 -29.79 14.31
C LYS A 202 9.78 -28.28 14.17
N ILE A 203 10.10 -27.79 12.97
CA ILE A 203 10.23 -26.34 12.73
C ILE A 203 8.87 -25.66 12.90
N ALA A 204 7.80 -26.25 12.36
CA ALA A 204 6.45 -25.71 12.52
C ALA A 204 6.04 -25.65 14.00
N ASP A 205 6.33 -26.70 14.78
CA ASP A 205 6.02 -26.77 16.22
C ASP A 205 6.82 -25.76 17.07
N MET A 206 7.92 -25.24 16.56
CA MET A 206 8.68 -24.16 17.22
C MET A 206 8.02 -22.80 17.08
N THR A 207 7.06 -22.63 16.18
CA THR A 207 6.42 -21.34 15.89
C THR A 207 5.17 -21.14 16.74
N GLU A 208 4.97 -19.90 17.20
CA GLU A 208 3.74 -19.47 17.87
C GLU A 208 2.78 -18.84 16.84
N ILE A 209 1.48 -18.87 17.12
CA ILE A 209 0.52 -18.08 16.37
C ILE A 209 0.73 -16.60 16.72
N ILE A 210 1.13 -15.82 15.74
CA ILE A 210 1.46 -14.39 15.91
C ILE A 210 0.48 -13.54 15.10
N GLU A 211 -0.09 -12.53 15.73
CA GLU A 211 -0.77 -11.46 15.00
C GLU A 211 0.27 -10.54 14.36
N VAL A 212 0.38 -10.60 13.04
CA VAL A 212 1.33 -9.80 12.24
C VAL A 212 0.88 -8.36 12.14
N ILE A 213 -0.43 -8.12 12.07
CA ILE A 213 -1.03 -6.80 11.96
C ILE A 213 -1.07 -6.16 13.33
N ILE A 214 -0.60 -4.93 13.44
CA ILE A 214 -0.71 -4.12 14.66
C ILE A 214 -2.21 -3.94 14.95
N GLU A 215 -2.63 -4.29 16.18
CA GLU A 215 -4.00 -4.06 16.63
C GLU A 215 -4.31 -2.55 16.63
N THR A 216 -5.10 -2.13 15.65
CA THR A 216 -5.56 -0.74 15.52
C THR A 216 -7.06 -0.61 15.82
N GLY A 217 -7.69 -1.67 16.33
CA GLY A 217 -9.15 -1.74 16.52
C GLY A 217 -9.92 -1.74 15.20
N GLY A 218 -9.31 -2.24 14.11
CA GLY A 218 -9.89 -2.25 12.76
C GLY A 218 -9.75 -0.93 12.00
N ILE A 219 -9.08 0.06 12.58
CA ILE A 219 -8.81 1.36 11.95
C ILE A 219 -7.36 1.36 11.46
N PRO A 220 -7.07 1.73 10.21
CA PRO A 220 -5.70 1.89 9.74
C PRO A 220 -4.91 2.85 10.63
N PHE A 221 -3.67 2.49 10.97
CA PHE A 221 -2.81 3.38 11.74
C PHE A 221 -2.52 4.64 10.94
N SER A 222 -2.90 5.79 11.50
CA SER A 222 -2.55 7.11 10.97
C SER A 222 -1.60 7.81 11.94
N PRO A 223 -0.48 8.38 11.48
CA PRO A 223 0.38 9.20 12.33
C PRO A 223 -0.41 10.43 12.82
N LYS A 224 -0.01 10.98 13.96
CA LYS A 224 -0.57 12.24 14.45
C LYS A 224 0.23 13.39 13.86
N ILE A 225 -0.47 14.37 13.27
CA ILE A 225 0.09 15.63 12.83
C ILE A 225 -0.71 16.72 13.54
N ASP A 226 -0.01 17.54 14.32
CA ASP A 226 -0.65 18.62 15.06
C ASP A 226 -1.32 19.60 14.09
N LYS A 227 -2.54 20.03 14.43
CA LYS A 227 -3.36 20.95 13.64
C LYS A 227 -3.65 20.47 12.21
N SER A 228 -3.74 19.15 11.99
CA SER A 228 -4.04 18.60 10.67
C SER A 228 -5.40 19.06 10.16
N VAL A 229 -6.42 19.07 11.03
CA VAL A 229 -7.79 19.48 10.70
C VAL A 229 -7.83 20.96 10.28
N GLU A 230 -7.24 21.85 11.08
CA GLU A 230 -7.16 23.28 10.79
C GLU A 230 -6.38 23.53 9.49
N THR A 231 -5.25 22.84 9.32
CA THR A 231 -4.40 22.99 8.12
C THR A 231 -5.12 22.55 6.85
N VAL A 232 -5.84 21.42 6.88
CA VAL A 232 -6.64 20.95 5.74
C VAL A 232 -7.75 21.94 5.43
N THR A 233 -8.47 22.42 6.45
CA THR A 233 -9.55 23.39 6.30
C THR A 233 -9.03 24.68 5.67
N ASP A 234 -7.94 25.25 6.20
CA ASP A 234 -7.33 26.48 5.70
C ASP A 234 -6.86 26.35 4.25
N LEU A 235 -6.21 25.25 3.90
CA LEU A 235 -5.77 25.00 2.52
C LEU A 235 -6.95 24.96 1.54
N VAL A 236 -8.01 24.25 1.92
CA VAL A 236 -9.20 24.08 1.06
C VAL A 236 -9.91 25.41 0.86
N PHE A 237 -10.23 26.12 1.92
CA PHE A 237 -10.98 27.38 1.82
C PHE A 237 -10.16 28.49 1.17
N THR A 238 -8.87 28.63 1.50
CA THR A 238 -7.98 29.60 0.85
C THR A 238 -7.95 29.38 -0.67
N LYS A 239 -7.76 28.13 -1.11
CA LYS A 239 -7.71 27.84 -2.54
C LYS A 239 -9.06 28.01 -3.23
N ALA A 240 -10.17 27.62 -2.58
CA ALA A 240 -11.51 27.82 -3.10
C ALA A 240 -11.84 29.30 -3.25
N SER A 241 -11.55 30.13 -2.26
CA SER A 241 -11.73 31.58 -2.33
C SER A 241 -10.84 32.23 -3.40
N ASP A 242 -9.61 31.75 -3.55
CA ASP A 242 -8.70 32.19 -4.62
C ASP A 242 -9.25 31.88 -6.02
N MET A 243 -9.97 30.79 -6.18
CA MET A 243 -10.53 30.39 -7.47
C MET A 243 -11.90 30.99 -7.75
N TYR A 244 -12.81 30.93 -6.79
CA TYR A 244 -14.23 31.24 -6.95
C TYR A 244 -14.68 32.55 -6.30
N GLY A 245 -13.81 33.22 -5.54
CA GLY A 245 -14.10 34.48 -4.85
C GLY A 245 -14.80 34.30 -3.50
N GLU A 246 -15.11 35.43 -2.86
CA GLU A 246 -15.85 35.49 -1.58
C GLU A 246 -17.04 36.43 -1.72
N PRO A 247 -18.25 36.03 -1.24
CA PRO A 247 -18.55 34.72 -0.66
C PRO A 247 -18.46 33.59 -1.71
N LEU A 248 -18.15 32.38 -1.25
CA LEU A 248 -18.11 31.22 -2.15
C LEU A 248 -19.49 30.95 -2.76
N PRO A 249 -19.57 30.51 -4.03
CA PRO A 249 -20.83 30.01 -4.60
C PRO A 249 -21.37 28.83 -3.80
N TYR A 250 -22.69 28.73 -3.74
CA TYR A 250 -23.44 27.72 -3.00
C TYR A 250 -22.95 26.29 -3.22
N ASN A 251 -22.94 25.86 -4.48
CA ASN A 251 -22.53 24.52 -4.86
C ASN A 251 -21.09 24.18 -4.51
N ILE A 252 -20.21 25.18 -4.45
CA ILE A 252 -18.82 25.01 -4.01
C ILE A 252 -18.78 24.72 -2.50
N GLU A 253 -19.49 25.52 -1.72
CA GLU A 253 -19.51 25.38 -0.25
C GLU A 253 -20.21 24.07 0.19
N GLU A 254 -21.31 23.70 -0.48
CA GLU A 254 -21.97 22.41 -0.29
C GLU A 254 -21.03 21.26 -0.58
N ARG A 255 -20.32 21.31 -1.70
CA ARG A 255 -19.36 20.26 -2.09
C ARG A 255 -18.21 20.15 -1.07
N ILE A 256 -17.64 21.27 -0.66
CA ILE A 256 -16.58 21.29 0.36
C ILE A 256 -17.09 20.72 1.68
N SER A 257 -18.26 21.13 2.15
CA SER A 257 -18.81 20.66 3.43
C SER A 257 -19.05 19.15 3.44
N THR A 258 -19.63 18.64 2.37
CA THR A 258 -19.90 17.22 2.20
C THR A 258 -18.61 16.39 2.17
N GLU A 259 -17.61 16.85 1.43
CA GLU A 259 -16.33 16.13 1.32
C GLU A 259 -15.46 16.26 2.57
N LEU A 260 -15.51 17.36 3.31
CA LEU A 260 -14.74 17.51 4.55
C LEU A 260 -15.37 16.77 5.73
N TYR A 261 -16.68 16.85 5.88
CA TYR A 261 -17.36 16.46 7.12
C TYR A 261 -18.48 15.43 6.94
N GLY A 262 -18.87 15.12 5.70
CA GLY A 262 -20.01 14.28 5.37
C GLY A 262 -21.34 15.04 5.35
N ASP A 263 -22.40 14.39 4.88
CA ASP A 263 -23.73 14.98 4.72
C ASP A 263 -24.40 15.40 6.03
N GLY A 264 -23.94 14.87 7.15
CA GLY A 264 -24.57 15.08 8.45
C GLY A 264 -24.56 16.55 8.91
N VAL A 265 -23.49 17.28 8.63
CA VAL A 265 -23.39 18.70 9.03
C VAL A 265 -24.36 19.55 8.24
N PHE A 266 -24.45 19.35 6.93
CA PHE A 266 -25.37 20.09 6.08
C PHE A 266 -26.82 19.87 6.51
N LYS A 267 -27.23 18.62 6.67
CA LYS A 267 -28.58 18.21 7.15
C LYS A 267 -28.91 18.82 8.53
N ALA A 268 -27.93 18.85 9.43
CA ALA A 268 -28.12 19.39 10.78
C ALA A 268 -28.31 20.91 10.77
N VAL A 269 -27.51 21.66 9.99
CA VAL A 269 -27.63 23.11 9.85
C VAL A 269 -28.93 23.47 9.13
N GLU A 270 -29.29 22.74 8.08
CA GLU A 270 -30.54 22.92 7.36
C GLU A 270 -31.77 22.70 8.27
N ALA A 271 -31.79 21.60 8.99
CA ALA A 271 -32.88 21.30 9.92
C ALA A 271 -32.98 22.32 11.07
N LYS A 272 -31.84 22.83 11.55
CA LYS A 272 -31.81 23.91 12.54
C LYS A 272 -32.44 25.18 11.99
N LEU A 273 -32.04 25.62 10.81
CA LEU A 273 -32.58 26.82 10.18
C LEU A 273 -34.07 26.71 9.88
N LYS A 274 -34.55 25.56 9.40
CA LYS A 274 -35.99 25.31 9.19
C LYS A 274 -36.82 25.42 10.47
N ARG A 275 -36.24 25.04 11.62
CA ARG A 275 -36.90 25.15 12.91
C ARG A 275 -36.91 26.57 13.47
N GLU A 276 -35.79 27.27 13.33
CA GLU A 276 -35.62 28.61 13.88
C GLU A 276 -36.34 29.68 13.05
N GLU A 277 -36.37 29.51 11.73
CA GLU A 277 -36.95 30.47 10.79
C GLU A 277 -37.83 29.82 9.71
N PRO A 278 -38.99 29.29 10.06
CA PRO A 278 -39.82 28.49 9.17
C PRO A 278 -40.48 29.26 8.00
N ASN A 279 -40.49 30.59 8.05
CA ASN A 279 -41.22 31.44 7.12
C ASN A 279 -40.34 32.18 6.10
N LEU A 280 -39.08 31.76 5.94
CA LEU A 280 -38.18 32.38 4.96
C LEU A 280 -38.61 32.05 3.55
N SER A 281 -38.44 33.02 2.62
CA SER A 281 -38.51 32.72 1.20
C SER A 281 -37.38 31.78 0.78
N GLU A 282 -37.53 31.08 -0.33
CA GLU A 282 -36.52 30.13 -0.83
C GLU A 282 -35.14 30.75 -0.99
N ASP A 283 -35.07 31.98 -1.54
CA ASP A 283 -33.81 32.69 -1.72
C ASP A 283 -33.17 33.16 -0.42
N GLU A 284 -33.98 33.63 0.54
CA GLU A 284 -33.49 34.00 1.88
C GLU A 284 -33.05 32.77 2.65
N PHE A 285 -33.79 31.68 2.54
CA PHE A 285 -33.44 30.40 3.16
C PHE A 285 -32.07 29.91 2.66
N LYS A 286 -31.86 29.85 1.35
CA LYS A 286 -30.58 29.48 0.74
C LYS A 286 -29.44 30.37 1.25
N LYS A 287 -29.58 31.68 1.21
CA LYS A 287 -28.54 32.62 1.68
C LYS A 287 -28.19 32.41 3.15
N LYS A 288 -29.20 32.22 4.02
CA LYS A 288 -28.97 31.99 5.45
C LYS A 288 -28.38 30.60 5.73
N LEU A 289 -28.83 29.58 5.01
CA LEU A 289 -28.30 28.22 5.13
C LEU A 289 -26.78 28.22 4.89
N PHE A 290 -26.34 28.91 3.85
CA PHE A 290 -24.90 28.96 3.56
C PHE A 290 -24.12 29.79 4.55
N SER A 291 -24.64 30.94 4.93
CA SER A 291 -23.97 31.74 5.99
C SER A 291 -23.83 30.94 7.29
N ASN A 292 -24.86 30.19 7.67
CA ASN A 292 -24.82 29.35 8.87
C ASN A 292 -23.87 28.15 8.71
N LEU A 293 -23.88 27.52 7.53
CA LEU A 293 -22.97 26.41 7.21
C LEU A 293 -21.51 26.90 7.23
N HIS A 294 -21.21 27.96 6.50
CA HIS A 294 -19.90 28.59 6.47
C HIS A 294 -19.39 28.95 7.87
N ASN A 295 -20.21 29.63 8.66
CA ASN A 295 -19.86 29.98 10.05
C ASN A 295 -19.62 28.73 10.93
N THR A 296 -20.36 27.65 10.72
CA THR A 296 -20.17 26.40 11.46
C THR A 296 -18.84 25.74 11.07
N LEU A 297 -18.52 25.70 9.77
CA LEU A 297 -17.29 25.11 9.28
C LEU A 297 -16.04 25.89 9.73
N LEU A 298 -16.09 27.21 9.68
CA LEU A 298 -14.98 28.08 10.14
C LEU A 298 -14.69 27.96 11.63
N LYS A 299 -15.67 27.59 12.47
CA LYS A 299 -15.46 27.35 13.91
C LYS A 299 -14.78 26.02 14.19
N GLY A 300 -14.60 25.17 13.18
CA GLY A 300 -13.85 23.92 13.24
C GLY A 300 -14.67 22.69 13.61
N PHE A 301 -13.98 21.56 13.64
CA PHE A 301 -14.59 20.23 13.71
C PHE A 301 -15.42 19.99 14.98
N ASP A 302 -15.04 20.60 16.10
CA ASP A 302 -15.80 20.44 17.35
C ASP A 302 -17.17 21.13 17.30
N GLU A 303 -17.27 22.27 16.63
CA GLU A 303 -18.58 22.89 16.39
C GLU A 303 -19.43 22.07 15.43
N VAL A 304 -18.84 21.49 14.40
CA VAL A 304 -19.53 20.56 13.48
C VAL A 304 -20.14 19.38 14.28
N LYS A 305 -19.34 18.72 15.12
CA LYS A 305 -19.84 17.64 15.98
C LYS A 305 -20.97 18.08 16.90
N LYS A 306 -20.84 19.27 17.49
CA LYS A 306 -21.83 19.85 18.39
C LYS A 306 -23.16 20.07 17.68
N VAL A 307 -23.16 20.70 16.51
CA VAL A 307 -24.38 20.97 15.72
C VAL A 307 -25.08 19.68 15.32
N ILE A 308 -24.33 18.66 14.92
CA ILE A 308 -24.91 17.34 14.59
C ILE A 308 -25.52 16.69 15.83
N LYS A 309 -24.80 16.69 16.97
CA LYS A 309 -25.32 16.12 18.25
C LYS A 309 -26.58 16.85 18.73
N GLU A 310 -26.62 18.17 18.66
CA GLU A 310 -27.79 18.96 19.00
C GLU A 310 -29.00 18.58 18.14
N ASN A 311 -28.78 18.43 16.82
CA ASN A 311 -29.84 18.03 15.91
C ASN A 311 -30.35 16.59 16.20
N LEU A 312 -29.44 15.65 16.48
CA LEU A 312 -29.81 14.27 16.83
C LEU A 312 -30.65 14.20 18.12
N LYS A 313 -30.25 14.95 19.16
CA LYS A 313 -31.02 15.03 20.44
C LYS A 313 -32.40 15.66 20.27
N ILE A 314 -32.56 16.60 19.34
CA ILE A 314 -33.86 17.19 19.03
C ILE A 314 -34.74 16.23 18.25
N THR A 315 -34.14 15.44 17.35
CA THR A 315 -34.87 14.46 16.51
C THR A 315 -35.30 13.22 17.33
N ASP A 316 -34.44 12.81 18.25
CA ASP A 316 -34.68 11.69 19.17
C ASP A 316 -34.29 12.12 20.61
N PRO A 317 -35.25 12.67 21.38
CA PRO A 317 -34.99 13.15 22.73
C PRO A 317 -34.63 12.05 23.74
N GLU A 318 -34.92 10.79 23.44
CA GLU A 318 -34.64 9.63 24.31
C GLU A 318 -33.34 8.90 23.90
N ILE A 319 -32.59 9.41 22.92
CA ILE A 319 -31.35 8.78 22.45
C ILE A 319 -30.33 8.65 23.59
N THR A 320 -29.81 7.45 23.81
CA THR A 320 -28.77 7.21 24.80
C THR A 320 -27.44 7.85 24.39
N ASP A 321 -26.54 8.14 25.34
CA ASP A 321 -25.24 8.69 24.99
C ASP A 321 -24.41 7.73 24.11
N GLU A 322 -24.54 6.42 24.29
CA GLU A 322 -23.88 5.41 23.45
C GLU A 322 -24.42 5.42 22.02
N ASP A 323 -25.73 5.44 21.84
CA ASP A 323 -26.37 5.49 20.53
C ASP A 323 -26.13 6.84 19.85
N LEU A 324 -26.05 7.93 20.62
CA LEU A 324 -25.71 9.26 20.14
C LEU A 324 -24.30 9.27 19.52
N GLU A 325 -23.30 8.71 20.21
CA GLU A 325 -21.93 8.64 19.66
C GLU A 325 -21.85 7.73 18.44
N LYS A 326 -22.57 6.61 18.46
CA LYS A 326 -22.64 5.69 17.31
C LYS A 326 -23.31 6.33 16.10
N THR A 327 -24.41 7.08 16.33
CA THR A 327 -25.13 7.79 15.26
C THR A 327 -24.34 9.00 14.76
N LEU A 328 -23.65 9.71 15.67
CA LEU A 328 -22.73 10.77 15.27
C LEU A 328 -21.66 10.26 14.30
N LYS A 329 -21.00 9.15 14.62
CA LYS A 329 -20.01 8.52 13.73
C LYS A 329 -20.56 8.17 12.36
N LYS A 330 -21.84 7.80 12.25
CA LYS A 330 -22.50 7.53 10.96
C LYS A 330 -22.82 8.81 10.17
N ASN A 331 -23.02 9.93 10.86
CA ASN A 331 -23.33 11.22 10.24
C ASN A 331 -22.05 12.02 9.89
N LEU A 332 -20.92 11.65 10.47
CA LEU A 332 -19.63 12.18 10.12
C LEU A 332 -19.00 11.30 9.02
N GLY A 333 -18.44 11.94 8.03
CA GLY A 333 -17.77 11.28 6.92
C GLY A 333 -16.75 12.21 6.28
N GLY A 334 -16.36 11.92 5.05
CA GLY A 334 -15.42 12.75 4.32
C GLY A 334 -14.01 12.74 4.92
N VAL A 335 -13.22 13.75 4.56
CA VAL A 335 -11.79 13.82 4.91
C VAL A 335 -11.55 13.99 6.41
N ILE A 336 -12.22 14.96 7.03
CA ILE A 336 -12.06 15.27 8.47
C ILE A 336 -12.97 14.39 9.31
N GLY A 337 -14.25 14.29 8.95
CA GLY A 337 -15.21 13.49 9.70
C GLY A 337 -14.89 12.00 9.72
N GLY A 338 -14.26 11.48 8.68
CA GLY A 338 -13.76 10.11 8.57
C GLY A 338 -12.35 9.88 9.14
N GLY A 339 -11.66 10.94 9.58
CA GLY A 339 -10.30 10.83 10.13
C GLY A 339 -9.19 10.65 9.09
N PHE A 340 -9.40 11.12 7.86
CA PHE A 340 -8.43 11.03 6.75
C PHE A 340 -7.62 12.33 6.55
N ASP A 341 -7.81 13.35 7.40
CA ASP A 341 -7.13 14.64 7.32
C ASP A 341 -5.61 14.51 7.27
N VAL A 342 -5.03 13.67 8.10
CA VAL A 342 -3.58 13.43 8.11
C VAL A 342 -3.11 12.78 6.81
N ILE A 343 -3.85 11.83 6.26
CA ILE A 343 -3.50 11.15 5.00
C ILE A 343 -3.53 12.14 3.84
N TYR A 344 -4.56 12.98 3.77
CA TYR A 344 -4.67 14.04 2.77
C TYR A 344 -3.52 15.06 2.91
N LEU A 345 -3.18 15.44 4.14
CA LEU A 345 -2.07 16.37 4.39
C LEU A 345 -0.71 15.79 3.99
N ILE A 346 -0.47 14.49 4.25
CA ILE A 346 0.74 13.80 3.79
C ILE A 346 0.78 13.78 2.26
N ALA A 347 -0.32 13.40 1.60
CA ALA A 347 -0.40 13.39 0.15
C ALA A 347 -0.12 14.77 -0.44
N GLN A 348 -0.71 15.83 0.11
CA GLN A 348 -0.48 17.20 -0.29
C GLN A 348 1.00 17.60 -0.18
N LYS A 349 1.65 17.28 0.95
CA LYS A 349 3.08 17.58 1.15
C LYS A 349 3.97 16.83 0.17
N LEU A 350 3.68 15.56 -0.10
CA LEU A 350 4.44 14.76 -1.07
C LEU A 350 4.30 15.29 -2.49
N VAL A 351 3.08 15.60 -2.93
CA VAL A 351 2.83 16.16 -4.26
C VAL A 351 3.48 17.53 -4.39
N LYS A 352 3.32 18.39 -3.38
CA LYS A 352 3.96 19.71 -3.37
C LYS A 352 5.48 19.62 -3.46
N HIS A 353 6.10 18.75 -2.66
CA HIS A 353 7.56 18.55 -2.68
C HIS A 353 8.05 18.07 -4.05
N SER A 354 7.36 17.10 -4.64
CA SER A 354 7.68 16.61 -5.98
C SER A 354 7.60 17.72 -7.05
N ASN A 355 6.52 18.52 -7.00
CA ASN A 355 6.34 19.64 -7.93
C ASN A 355 7.40 20.74 -7.72
N ASP A 356 7.74 21.03 -6.46
CA ASP A 356 8.78 22.03 -6.11
C ASP A 356 10.15 21.58 -6.63
N ASP A 357 10.41 20.26 -6.70
CA ASP A 357 11.62 19.67 -7.30
C ASP A 357 11.56 19.58 -8.84
N GLY A 358 10.47 20.03 -9.45
CA GLY A 358 10.29 20.04 -10.91
C GLY A 358 9.76 18.73 -11.52
N TYR A 359 9.29 17.78 -10.70
CA TYR A 359 8.66 16.55 -11.16
C TYR A 359 7.15 16.71 -11.21
N ILE A 360 6.56 16.38 -12.36
CA ILE A 360 5.11 16.41 -12.54
C ILE A 360 4.49 15.19 -11.86
N VAL A 361 3.48 15.43 -11.04
CA VAL A 361 2.67 14.39 -10.40
C VAL A 361 1.29 14.37 -11.06
N GLY A 362 0.92 13.23 -11.64
CA GLY A 362 -0.42 12.99 -12.17
C GLY A 362 -1.26 12.18 -11.18
N SER A 363 -2.51 12.56 -11.00
CA SER A 363 -3.45 11.80 -10.18
C SER A 363 -3.95 10.54 -10.88
N ARG A 364 -4.24 9.50 -10.11
CA ARG A 364 -4.77 8.23 -10.60
C ARG A 364 -5.84 7.69 -9.65
N GLY A 365 -6.91 7.15 -10.22
CA GLY A 365 -8.00 6.53 -9.44
C GLY A 365 -8.96 7.55 -8.82
N SER A 366 -9.62 7.15 -7.73
CA SER A 366 -10.73 7.90 -7.12
C SER A 366 -10.35 9.26 -6.53
N VAL A 367 -9.07 9.57 -6.31
CA VAL A 367 -8.65 10.89 -5.83
C VAL A 367 -9.08 12.01 -6.78
N GLY A 368 -9.23 11.73 -8.08
CA GLY A 368 -9.73 12.68 -9.07
C GLY A 368 -11.21 13.08 -8.88
N SER A 369 -11.99 12.33 -8.08
CA SER A 369 -13.37 12.67 -7.72
C SER A 369 -13.48 13.58 -6.49
N SER A 370 -12.41 13.84 -5.78
CA SER A 370 -12.40 14.68 -4.58
C SER A 370 -12.07 16.14 -4.92
N PHE A 371 -13.04 17.01 -4.71
CA PHE A 371 -12.84 18.45 -4.85
C PHE A 371 -11.93 19.03 -3.76
N VAL A 372 -11.98 18.46 -2.56
CA VAL A 372 -11.05 18.77 -1.47
C VAL A 372 -9.61 18.46 -1.87
N ALA A 373 -9.36 17.32 -2.53
CA ALA A 373 -8.03 16.99 -3.05
C ALA A 373 -7.55 17.97 -4.12
N THR A 374 -8.46 18.47 -4.97
CA THR A 374 -8.17 19.53 -5.95
C THR A 374 -7.79 20.84 -5.26
N MET A 375 -8.57 21.26 -4.26
CA MET A 375 -8.29 22.48 -3.49
C MET A 375 -6.99 22.39 -2.69
N MET A 376 -6.60 21.21 -2.24
CA MET A 376 -5.31 20.98 -1.58
C MET A 376 -4.14 20.85 -2.55
N GLY A 377 -4.38 20.82 -3.87
CA GLY A 377 -3.32 20.62 -4.88
C GLY A 377 -2.76 19.20 -4.93
N ILE A 378 -3.52 18.21 -4.46
CA ILE A 378 -3.18 16.78 -4.56
C ILE A 378 -3.45 16.27 -5.98
N THR A 379 -4.51 16.79 -6.62
CA THR A 379 -4.89 16.47 -8.00
C THR A 379 -5.17 17.74 -8.79
N GLU A 380 -4.93 17.69 -10.07
CA GLU A 380 -5.26 18.75 -11.02
C GLU A 380 -6.69 18.65 -11.58
N VAL A 381 -7.38 17.54 -11.31
CA VAL A 381 -8.73 17.30 -11.84
C VAL A 381 -9.74 18.08 -11.04
N ASN A 382 -10.60 18.83 -11.74
CA ASN A 382 -11.75 19.52 -11.14
C ASN A 382 -12.99 18.64 -11.29
N PRO A 383 -13.49 17.98 -10.23
CA PRO A 383 -14.59 17.01 -10.31
C PRO A 383 -15.98 17.64 -10.34
N LEU A 384 -16.07 18.95 -10.27
CA LEU A 384 -17.34 19.65 -10.32
C LEU A 384 -18.04 19.45 -11.68
N PRO A 385 -19.36 19.66 -11.79
CA PRO A 385 -20.06 19.75 -13.07
C PRO A 385 -19.43 20.78 -14.00
N ALA A 386 -19.63 20.63 -15.31
CA ALA A 386 -19.16 21.58 -16.31
C ALA A 386 -19.54 23.02 -15.96
N HIS A 387 -18.60 23.94 -15.99
CA HIS A 387 -18.81 25.34 -15.65
C HIS A 387 -17.75 26.25 -16.27
N TYR A 388 -18.06 27.53 -16.32
CA TYR A 388 -17.12 28.58 -16.67
C TYR A 388 -16.48 29.18 -15.42
N LEU A 389 -15.19 29.47 -15.50
CA LEU A 389 -14.42 30.09 -14.43
C LEU A 389 -13.51 31.18 -15.00
N CYS A 390 -13.68 32.42 -14.54
CA CYS A 390 -12.78 33.49 -14.92
C CYS A 390 -11.45 33.40 -14.17
N ARG A 391 -10.35 33.23 -14.93
CA ARG A 391 -8.99 33.11 -14.37
C ARG A 391 -8.35 34.45 -13.99
N ASN A 392 -9.03 35.57 -14.21
CA ASN A 392 -8.59 36.87 -13.75
C ASN A 392 -8.70 36.93 -12.23
N LYS A 393 -7.57 37.06 -11.56
CA LYS A 393 -7.47 37.02 -10.08
C LYS A 393 -8.33 38.07 -9.35
N TYR A 394 -8.74 39.13 -10.03
CA TYR A 394 -9.59 40.19 -9.47
C TYR A 394 -11.07 40.04 -9.81
N CYS A 395 -11.42 39.16 -10.74
CA CYS A 395 -12.80 39.00 -11.21
C CYS A 395 -13.54 37.86 -10.52
N LYS A 396 -12.94 36.67 -10.48
CA LYS A 396 -13.49 35.45 -9.82
C LYS A 396 -14.89 35.05 -10.30
N TYR A 397 -15.34 35.52 -11.48
CA TYR A 397 -16.63 35.11 -12.02
C TYR A 397 -16.65 33.60 -12.28
N SER A 398 -17.73 32.96 -11.85
CA SER A 398 -18.01 31.55 -12.19
C SER A 398 -19.47 31.38 -12.57
N GLU A 399 -19.75 30.44 -13.48
CA GLU A 399 -21.09 30.23 -14.04
C GLU A 399 -21.33 28.75 -14.25
N PHE A 400 -22.28 28.19 -13.52
CA PHE A 400 -22.67 26.78 -13.54
C PHE A 400 -23.99 26.54 -14.28
N ILE A 401 -24.75 27.57 -14.50
CA ILE A 401 -26.11 27.55 -15.04
C ILE A 401 -26.15 28.51 -16.22
N ASN A 402 -26.77 28.10 -17.31
CA ASN A 402 -26.95 28.93 -18.49
C ASN A 402 -28.05 29.99 -18.29
N ASP A 403 -28.24 30.87 -19.29
CA ASP A 403 -29.24 31.94 -19.26
C ASP A 403 -30.69 31.43 -19.13
N ASP A 404 -30.96 30.17 -19.51
CA ASP A 404 -32.26 29.50 -19.39
C ASP A 404 -32.48 28.84 -18.01
N GLY A 405 -31.54 28.98 -17.09
CA GLY A 405 -31.58 28.38 -15.76
C GLY A 405 -31.25 26.89 -15.72
N VAL A 406 -30.65 26.34 -16.80
CA VAL A 406 -30.27 24.94 -16.90
C VAL A 406 -28.78 24.76 -16.51
N PRO A 407 -28.44 23.84 -15.58
CA PRO A 407 -27.06 23.53 -15.25
C PRO A 407 -26.31 23.01 -16.48
N TYR A 408 -25.09 23.51 -16.71
CA TYR A 408 -24.25 23.06 -17.82
C TYR A 408 -23.92 21.56 -17.75
N GLY A 409 -23.71 20.99 -16.53
CA GLY A 409 -23.44 19.57 -16.35
C GLY A 409 -24.57 18.64 -16.84
N LYS A 410 -25.80 19.16 -17.07
CA LYS A 410 -26.87 18.36 -17.63
C LYS A 410 -26.63 18.01 -19.11
N ASP A 411 -26.06 18.95 -19.87
CA ASP A 411 -25.89 18.83 -21.32
C ASP A 411 -24.44 18.54 -21.73
N TYR A 412 -23.49 18.85 -20.86
CA TYR A 412 -22.06 18.70 -21.11
C TYR A 412 -21.40 17.85 -20.02
N PRO A 413 -20.89 16.66 -20.37
CA PRO A 413 -20.19 15.78 -19.38
C PRO A 413 -18.83 16.34 -18.95
N SER A 414 -18.28 17.32 -19.68
CA SER A 414 -17.01 17.96 -19.36
C SER A 414 -17.07 19.45 -19.69
N GLY A 415 -16.41 20.26 -18.85
CA GLY A 415 -16.22 21.68 -19.14
C GLY A 415 -15.50 21.94 -20.45
N TYR A 416 -14.64 21.03 -20.91
CA TYR A 416 -13.96 21.16 -22.21
C TYR A 416 -14.89 21.18 -23.40
N ASP A 417 -16.09 20.62 -23.27
CA ASP A 417 -17.11 20.59 -24.33
C ASP A 417 -17.91 21.90 -24.41
N LEU A 418 -17.77 22.79 -23.41
CA LEU A 418 -18.42 24.10 -23.43
C LEU A 418 -17.89 24.98 -24.57
N LYS A 419 -18.76 25.84 -25.12
CA LYS A 419 -18.35 26.83 -26.12
C LYS A 419 -17.43 27.90 -25.54
N ASP A 420 -16.55 28.44 -26.35
CA ASP A 420 -15.71 29.57 -25.91
C ASP A 420 -16.57 30.79 -25.58
N LYS A 421 -16.29 31.42 -24.45
CA LYS A 421 -17.04 32.57 -23.92
C LYS A 421 -16.09 33.60 -23.33
N THR A 422 -16.51 34.87 -23.37
CA THR A 422 -15.84 35.95 -22.64
C THR A 422 -16.56 36.22 -21.32
N CYS A 423 -15.82 36.58 -20.32
CA CYS A 423 -16.35 36.92 -19.00
C CYS A 423 -17.27 38.15 -19.09
N PRO A 424 -18.53 38.06 -18.68
CA PRO A 424 -19.44 39.19 -18.73
C PRO A 424 -19.05 40.34 -17.79
N THR A 425 -18.23 40.04 -16.78
CA THR A 425 -17.81 41.02 -15.78
C THR A 425 -16.53 41.77 -16.19
N CYS A 426 -15.53 41.11 -16.75
CA CYS A 426 -14.22 41.74 -17.03
C CYS A 426 -13.78 41.66 -18.50
N GLY A 427 -14.54 41.02 -19.36
CA GLY A 427 -14.28 40.92 -20.81
C GLY A 427 -13.12 39.99 -21.20
N GLN A 428 -12.45 39.30 -20.20
CA GLN A 428 -11.40 38.34 -20.47
C GLN A 428 -12.01 36.98 -20.91
N PRO A 429 -11.26 36.15 -21.68
CA PRO A 429 -11.71 34.79 -21.94
C PRO A 429 -11.88 34.02 -20.62
N VAL A 430 -12.98 33.28 -20.46
CA VAL A 430 -13.18 32.40 -19.31
C VAL A 430 -12.56 31.03 -19.53
N GLY A 431 -12.08 30.42 -18.47
CA GLY A 431 -11.69 29.01 -18.45
C GLY A 431 -12.93 28.11 -18.48
N LYS A 432 -12.78 26.93 -19.03
CA LYS A 432 -13.79 25.87 -19.10
C LYS A 432 -13.33 24.77 -18.15
N GLU A 433 -14.11 24.52 -17.10
CA GLU A 433 -13.74 23.65 -15.97
C GLU A 433 -14.81 22.59 -15.71
N GLY A 434 -14.45 21.55 -14.98
CA GLY A 434 -15.36 20.51 -14.50
C GLY A 434 -15.34 19.24 -15.34
N GLN A 435 -15.33 18.09 -14.64
CA GLN A 435 -15.32 16.74 -15.22
C GLN A 435 -16.54 15.93 -14.75
N ASP A 436 -17.44 16.53 -13.99
CA ASP A 436 -18.67 15.94 -13.44
C ASP A 436 -18.45 14.56 -12.81
N MET A 437 -17.49 14.49 -11.89
CA MET A 437 -17.20 13.25 -11.16
C MET A 437 -17.86 13.27 -9.78
N PRO A 438 -18.79 12.33 -9.50
CA PRO A 438 -19.35 12.20 -8.16
C PRO A 438 -18.25 11.81 -7.16
N PHE A 439 -18.33 12.36 -5.96
CA PHE A 439 -17.46 11.96 -4.86
C PHE A 439 -17.78 10.51 -4.47
N ALA A 440 -16.74 9.64 -4.46
CA ALA A 440 -16.85 8.20 -4.19
C ALA A 440 -16.27 7.84 -2.82
#